data_0519f83597b61047e50f73dfa001f856
#
_entry.id   0519f83597b61047e50f73dfa001f856
#
_cell.length_a   1.000
_cell.length_b   1.000
_cell.length_c   1.000
_cell.angle_alpha   90.00
_cell.angle_beta   90.00
_cell.angle_gamma   90.00
#
_symmetry.space_group_name_H-M   'P 1'
#
loop_
_entity.id
_entity.type
_entity.pdbx_description
1 polymer ?
#
loop_
_entity_poly.entity_id
_entity_poly.type
_entity_poly.pdbx_seq_one_letter_code
_entity_poly.pdbx_strand_id
1 'polypeptide(L)' 'KPAIKNCQILPAGKYLTAYHVGHWNTIGETYERMLNYKKQHQLKTSDLYIEYDVVNNFITKNETEFVAKVEVEIIE' A
#
# COMPACT_ATOMS: atom_id res chain seq x y z
N LYS A 1 3.11 14.13 2.75
CA LYS A 1 3.07 14.02 1.30
C LYS A 1 1.87 13.24 0.87
N PRO A 2 0.89 13.94 0.36
CA PRO A 2 -0.38 13.30 0.03
C PRO A 2 -0.24 12.13 -0.94
N ALA A 3 0.68 12.26 -1.89
CA ALA A 3 0.83 11.23 -2.92
C ALA A 3 1.27 9.88 -2.36
N ILE A 4 1.93 9.88 -1.21
CA ILE A 4 2.41 8.64 -0.61
C ILE A 4 1.25 7.73 -0.22
N LYS A 5 0.12 8.32 0.13
CA LYS A 5 -1.03 7.53 0.58
C LYS A 5 -1.92 7.06 -0.55
N ASN A 6 -1.71 7.55 -1.76
CA ASN A 6 -2.57 7.20 -2.87
C ASN A 6 -2.22 5.82 -3.40
N CYS A 7 -3.23 5.09 -3.80
CA CYS A 7 -3.02 3.87 -4.55
C CYS A 7 -2.59 4.23 -5.95
N GLN A 8 -1.72 3.42 -6.53
CA GLN A 8 -1.26 3.68 -7.88
C GLN A 8 -0.87 2.38 -8.57
N ILE A 9 -0.87 2.43 -9.89
CA ILE A 9 -0.41 1.32 -10.70
C ILE A 9 0.97 1.69 -11.21
N LEU A 10 1.94 0.85 -10.90
CA LEU A 10 3.31 1.12 -11.30
C LEU A 10 3.48 0.94 -12.81
N PRO A 11 4.35 1.75 -13.44
CA PRO A 11 4.53 1.67 -14.89
C PRO A 11 5.02 0.32 -15.38
N ALA A 12 5.82 -0.37 -14.58
CA ALA A 12 6.27 -1.70 -14.93
C ALA A 12 5.09 -2.66 -14.98
N GLY A 13 4.01 -2.15 -14.65
CA GLY A 13 2.86 -2.51 -15.23
C GLY A 13 1.92 -3.34 -14.54
N LYS A 14 2.17 -3.91 -13.59
CA LYS A 14 1.24 -4.94 -13.22
C LYS A 14 1.02 -5.04 -11.74
N TYR A 15 1.31 -3.97 -11.02
CA TYR A 15 1.15 -3.99 -9.57
C TYR A 15 0.34 -2.80 -9.10
N LEU A 16 -0.64 -3.08 -8.25
CA LEU A 16 -1.35 -2.06 -7.50
C LEU A 16 -0.57 -1.84 -6.21
N THR A 17 -0.19 -0.60 -5.96
CA THR A 17 0.66 -0.27 -4.83
C THR A 17 0.01 0.83 -4.01
N ALA A 18 0.10 0.72 -2.70
CA ALA A 18 -0.33 1.76 -1.79
C ALA A 18 0.67 1.86 -0.65
N TYR A 19 0.75 3.04 -0.06
CA TYR A 19 1.63 3.27 1.08
C TYR A 19 0.78 3.51 2.32
N HIS A 20 1.20 2.88 3.40
CA HIS A 20 0.60 3.10 4.71
C HIS A 20 1.55 3.97 5.52
N VAL A 21 1.06 5.08 6.02
CA VAL A 21 1.84 5.97 6.87
C VAL A 21 1.28 5.88 8.28
N GLY A 22 2.15 5.56 9.23
CA GLY A 22 1.76 5.39 10.61
C GLY A 22 2.06 3.99 11.10
N HIS A 23 1.63 3.70 12.31
CA HIS A 23 1.90 2.41 12.92
C HIS A 23 1.21 1.29 12.15
N TRP A 24 1.84 0.13 12.12
CA TRP A 24 1.32 -0.99 11.34
C TRP A 24 0.00 -1.54 11.87
N ASN A 25 -0.37 -1.23 13.12
CA ASN A 25 -1.65 -1.71 13.65
C ASN A 25 -2.85 -1.04 12.98
N THR A 26 -2.63 0.00 12.16
CA THR A 26 -3.70 0.64 11.40
C THR A 26 -3.62 0.30 9.91
N ILE A 27 -2.85 -0.69 9.54
CA ILE A 27 -2.61 -1.01 8.13
C ILE A 27 -3.88 -1.46 7.42
N GLY A 28 -4.89 -1.90 8.17
CA GLY A 28 -6.18 -2.25 7.58
C GLY A 28 -6.81 -1.12 6.80
N GLU A 29 -6.52 0.13 7.17
CA GLU A 29 -7.02 1.28 6.44
C GLU A 29 -6.47 1.31 5.02
N THR A 30 -5.21 0.95 4.87
CA THR A 30 -4.57 0.91 3.56
C THR A 30 -5.14 -0.20 2.70
N TYR A 31 -5.38 -1.37 3.29
CA TYR A 31 -6.03 -2.46 2.56
C TYR A 31 -7.42 -2.06 2.10
N GLU A 32 -8.15 -1.33 2.94
CA GLU A 32 -9.47 -0.89 2.58
C GLU A 32 -9.42 0.08 1.39
N ARG A 33 -8.45 0.99 1.39
CA ARG A 33 -8.28 1.90 0.26
C ARG A 33 -7.96 1.13 -1.02
N MET A 34 -7.15 0.08 -0.92
CA MET A 34 -6.81 -0.74 -2.07
C MET A 34 -8.04 -1.48 -2.60
N LEU A 35 -8.86 -2.02 -1.70
CA LEU A 35 -10.09 -2.68 -2.12
C LEU A 35 -11.03 -1.72 -2.83
N ASN A 36 -11.16 -0.51 -2.31
CA ASN A 36 -12.01 0.49 -2.94
C ASN A 36 -11.49 0.88 -4.31
N TYR A 37 -10.17 1.02 -4.44
CA TYR A 37 -9.56 1.34 -5.72
C TYR A 37 -9.81 0.23 -6.73
N LYS A 38 -9.66 -1.01 -6.31
CA LYS A 38 -9.94 -2.15 -7.19
C LYS A 38 -11.36 -2.13 -7.70
N LYS A 39 -12.32 -1.82 -6.82
CA LYS A 39 -13.72 -1.75 -7.22
C LYS A 39 -13.95 -0.63 -8.22
N GLN A 40 -13.39 0.54 -7.94
CA GLN A 40 -13.59 1.70 -8.80
C GLN A 40 -13.03 1.47 -10.20
N HIS A 41 -11.92 0.75 -10.30
CA HIS A 41 -11.22 0.55 -11.57
C HIS A 41 -11.44 -0.84 -12.15
N GLN A 42 -12.28 -1.65 -11.49
CA GLN A 42 -12.63 -2.98 -11.94
C GLN A 42 -11.41 -3.87 -12.16
N LEU A 43 -10.47 -3.79 -11.22
CA LEU A 43 -9.23 -4.56 -11.31
C LEU A 43 -9.37 -5.92 -10.68
N LYS A 44 -8.70 -6.90 -11.27
CA LYS A 44 -8.54 -8.22 -10.68
C LYS A 44 -7.08 -8.39 -10.28
N THR A 45 -6.88 -8.88 -9.07
CA THR A 45 -5.53 -9.04 -8.54
C THR A 45 -5.36 -10.45 -7.98
N SER A 46 -4.11 -10.83 -7.78
CA SER A 46 -3.81 -12.05 -7.07
C SER A 46 -4.23 -11.90 -5.60
N ASP A 47 -4.18 -12.99 -4.87
CA ASP A 47 -4.52 -12.96 -3.44
C ASP A 47 -3.30 -12.73 -2.57
N LEU A 48 -2.13 -12.60 -3.17
CA LEU A 48 -0.89 -12.45 -2.43
C LEU A 48 -0.51 -10.97 -2.35
N TYR A 49 -0.68 -10.41 -1.17
CA TYR A 49 -0.27 -9.04 -0.89
C TYR A 49 1.08 -9.07 -0.21
N ILE A 50 1.98 -8.20 -0.65
CA ILE A 50 3.32 -8.13 -0.10
C ILE A 50 3.49 -6.78 0.58
N GLU A 51 3.99 -6.80 1.81
CA GLU A 51 4.24 -5.59 2.59
C GLU A 51 5.73 -5.39 2.75
N TYR A 52 6.18 -4.16 2.53
CA TYR A 52 7.58 -3.81 2.70
C TYR A 52 7.67 -2.70 3.74
N ASP A 53 8.58 -2.86 4.69
CA ASP A 53 8.87 -1.79 5.64
C ASP A 53 9.81 -0.79 4.98
N VAL A 54 9.33 0.41 4.73
CA VAL A 54 10.12 1.46 4.10
C VAL A 54 10.79 2.31 5.17
N VAL A 55 10.01 2.73 6.17
CA VAL A 55 10.52 3.45 7.32
C VAL A 55 9.97 2.76 8.56
N ASN A 56 10.85 2.28 9.42
CA ASN A 56 10.45 1.52 10.59
C ASN A 56 11.23 1.97 11.82
N ASN A 57 11.13 1.20 12.89
CA ASN A 57 11.72 1.58 14.17
C ASN A 57 13.24 1.59 14.17
N PHE A 58 13.89 1.08 13.15
CA PHE A 58 15.33 1.22 13.01
C PHE A 58 15.71 2.59 12.47
N ILE A 59 14.79 3.27 11.79
CA ILE A 59 15.05 4.56 11.15
C ILE A 59 14.50 5.70 11.99
N THR A 60 13.35 5.49 12.61
CA THR A 60 12.73 6.53 13.44
C THR A 60 12.07 5.89 14.65
N LYS A 61 12.05 6.64 15.74
CA LYS A 61 11.31 6.24 16.93
C LYS A 61 9.88 6.77 16.93
N ASN A 62 9.56 7.62 15.98
CA ASN A 62 8.24 8.23 15.92
C ASN A 62 7.34 7.37 15.04
N GLU A 63 6.40 6.68 15.66
CA GLU A 63 5.52 5.74 14.95
C GLU A 63 4.66 6.42 13.89
N THR A 64 4.42 7.72 14.03
CA THR A 64 3.63 8.43 13.02
C THR A 64 4.41 8.59 11.72
N GLU A 65 5.71 8.33 11.74
CA GLU A 65 6.57 8.41 10.56
C GLU A 65 6.85 7.07 9.93
N PHE A 66 6.33 6.00 10.48
CA PHE A 66 6.50 4.67 9.89
C PHE A 66 5.81 4.64 8.52
N VAL A 67 6.45 3.99 7.56
CA VAL A 67 5.90 3.86 6.21
C VAL A 67 6.06 2.42 5.77
N ALA A 68 4.97 1.84 5.31
CA ALA A 68 4.98 0.51 4.70
C ALA A 68 4.41 0.61 3.29
N LYS A 69 4.97 -0.17 2.38
CA LYS A 69 4.46 -0.26 1.03
C LYS A 69 3.71 -1.58 0.89
N VAL A 70 2.50 -1.53 0.38
CA VAL A 70 1.69 -2.72 0.14
C VAL A 70 1.50 -2.87 -1.36
N GLU A 71 1.72 -4.07 -1.85
CA GLU A 71 1.76 -4.30 -3.29
C GLU A 71 1.04 -5.60 -3.61
N VAL A 72 0.26 -5.62 -4.69
CA VAL A 72 -0.40 -6.83 -5.16
C VAL A 72 -0.38 -6.85 -6.67
N GLU A 73 -0.17 -8.03 -7.24
CA GLU A 73 -0.09 -8.17 -8.70
C GLU A 73 -1.48 -8.05 -9.33
N ILE A 74 -1.56 -7.29 -10.40
CA ILE A 74 -2.78 -7.16 -11.20
C ILE A 74 -2.79 -8.27 -12.23
N ILE A 75 -3.82 -9.09 -12.23
CA ILE A 75 -3.92 -10.19 -13.17
C ILE A 75 -4.96 -9.93 -14.25
N GLU A 76 -5.62 -8.76 -14.17
CA GLU A 76 -6.47 -8.36 -15.28
C GLU A 76 -7.60 -7.42 -14.91
#